data_7f4b131130417527b29af4d3531aa786
#
_entry.id   7f4b131130417527b29af4d3531aa786
#
_cell.length_a   1.000
_cell.length_b   1.000
_cell.length_c   1.000
_cell.angle_alpha   90.00
_cell.angle_beta   90.00
_cell.angle_gamma   90.00
#
_symmetry.space_group_name_H-M   'P 1'
#
loop_
_entity.id
_entity.type
_entity.pdbx_description
1 polymer ?
#
loop_
_entity_poly.entity_id
_entity_poly.type
_entity_poly.pdbx_seq_one_letter_code
_entity_poly.pdbx_strand_id
1 'polypeptide(L)'
;EELEKIVDKFEKQGLDVTLITGKDYNVFGLVGDTTKIDERDVLANPWIDNVTRVSAPYKRANRLFHPADSIIDCGGVKIGRGEKIAVMAGPCSIEGEEQALRIANGVKAGGASLFRGGAYKPRTSPYSFQGLETEGILDMVKAREATGMPIVSELMSEDRIPEFEEYVDVVQIGARNMQ
;
A
#
# COMPACT_ATOMS: atom_id res chain seq x y z
N GLU A 1 9.47 -26.79 11.49
CA GLU A 1 10.75 -27.24 12.07
C GLU A 1 11.93 -27.01 11.09
N GLU A 2 11.96 -27.62 9.86
CA GLU A 2 13.08 -27.39 8.93
C GLU A 2 13.13 -25.94 8.40
N LEU A 3 11.97 -25.36 8.10
CA LEU A 3 11.88 -23.96 7.67
C LEU A 3 12.41 -23.00 8.76
N GLU A 4 12.10 -23.25 10.01
CA GLU A 4 12.59 -22.46 11.15
C GLU A 4 14.11 -22.55 11.29
N LYS A 5 14.70 -23.72 11.10
CA LYS A 5 16.16 -23.90 11.12
C LYS A 5 16.85 -23.09 10.02
N ILE A 6 16.23 -23.01 8.84
CA ILE A 6 16.75 -22.20 7.72
C ILE A 6 16.67 -20.71 8.07
N VAL A 7 15.55 -20.24 8.62
CA VAL A 7 15.40 -18.86 9.08
C VAL A 7 16.46 -18.53 10.13
N ASP A 8 16.53 -19.31 11.20
CA ASP A 8 17.51 -19.14 12.28
C ASP A 8 18.97 -19.10 11.79
N LYS A 9 19.30 -19.90 10.77
CA LYS A 9 20.65 -19.92 10.18
C LYS A 9 21.01 -18.58 9.58
N PHE A 10 20.08 -17.95 8.83
CA PHE A 10 20.34 -16.67 8.17
C PHE A 10 20.24 -15.48 9.11
N GLU A 11 19.33 -15.50 10.06
CA GLU A 11 19.24 -14.46 11.12
C GLU A 11 20.51 -14.39 11.97
N LYS A 12 21.08 -15.54 12.32
CA LYS A 12 22.40 -15.61 13.03
C LYS A 12 23.56 -15.02 12.20
N GLN A 13 23.40 -14.92 10.90
CA GLN A 13 24.37 -14.26 10.00
C GLN A 13 24.11 -12.76 9.85
N GLY A 14 23.13 -12.21 10.58
CA GLY A 14 22.78 -10.78 10.58
C GLY A 14 21.92 -10.37 9.40
N LEU A 15 21.14 -11.29 8.86
CA LEU A 15 20.22 -11.01 7.75
C LEU A 15 18.77 -10.95 8.29
N ASP A 16 17.98 -10.01 7.76
CA ASP A 16 16.54 -10.04 7.90
C ASP A 16 15.97 -11.13 6.97
N VAL A 17 15.20 -12.04 7.54
CA VAL A 17 14.59 -13.15 6.79
C VAL A 17 13.09 -12.95 6.72
N THR A 18 12.55 -12.91 5.52
CA THR A 18 11.10 -12.90 5.28
C THR A 18 10.70 -14.22 4.64
N LEU A 19 9.89 -15.02 5.35
CA LEU A 19 9.31 -16.24 4.80
C LEU A 19 7.99 -15.92 4.10
N ILE A 20 7.93 -16.21 2.81
CA ILE A 20 6.74 -16.05 1.98
C ILE A 20 6.23 -17.44 1.65
N THR A 21 5.07 -17.80 2.20
CA THR A 21 4.45 -19.12 1.98
C THR A 21 3.61 -19.09 0.70
N GLY A 22 4.05 -19.82 -0.31
CA GLY A 22 3.31 -20.05 -1.54
C GLY A 22 2.48 -21.34 -1.49
N LYS A 23 1.72 -21.58 -2.54
CA LYS A 23 0.89 -22.78 -2.67
C LYS A 23 1.73 -24.05 -2.92
N ASP A 24 2.77 -23.92 -3.74
CA ASP A 24 3.57 -25.05 -4.22
C ASP A 24 4.99 -25.04 -3.62
N TYR A 25 5.50 -23.89 -3.21
CA TYR A 25 6.83 -23.70 -2.59
C TYR A 25 6.85 -22.46 -1.68
N ASN A 26 7.85 -22.41 -0.82
CA ASN A 26 8.13 -21.27 0.04
C ASN A 26 9.32 -20.46 -0.49
N VAL A 27 9.31 -19.15 -0.30
CA VAL A 27 10.41 -18.27 -0.65
C VAL A 27 10.99 -17.61 0.60
N PHE A 28 12.29 -17.74 0.80
CA PHE A 28 13.02 -16.99 1.82
C PHE A 28 13.59 -15.74 1.20
N GLY A 29 13.05 -14.59 1.55
CA GLY A 29 13.60 -13.30 1.18
C GLY A 29 14.68 -12.87 2.17
N LEU A 30 15.93 -12.84 1.74
CA LEU A 30 17.07 -12.41 2.55
C LEU A 30 17.39 -10.95 2.26
N VAL A 31 17.39 -10.11 3.30
CA VAL A 31 17.68 -8.67 3.22
C VAL A 31 18.85 -8.36 4.17
N GLY A 32 19.86 -7.64 3.66
CA GLY A 32 21.05 -7.29 4.42
C GLY A 32 22.33 -7.46 3.58
N ASP A 33 23.47 -7.60 4.24
CA ASP A 33 24.75 -7.85 3.60
C ASP A 33 24.85 -9.30 3.14
N THR A 34 24.31 -9.59 1.96
CA THR A 34 24.34 -10.93 1.36
C THR A 34 25.67 -11.26 0.64
N THR A 35 26.67 -10.37 0.68
CA THR A 35 27.96 -10.60 0.00
C THR A 35 28.74 -11.76 0.62
N LYS A 36 28.49 -12.07 1.89
CA LYS A 36 29.13 -13.15 2.66
C LYS A 36 28.49 -14.53 2.44
N ILE A 37 27.36 -14.58 1.73
CA ILE A 37 26.65 -15.85 1.48
C ILE A 37 27.22 -16.51 0.23
N ASP A 38 27.76 -17.72 0.36
CA ASP A 38 28.06 -18.58 -0.79
C ASP A 38 26.78 -19.29 -1.23
N GLU A 39 26.36 -19.07 -2.47
CA GLU A 39 25.18 -19.70 -3.06
C GLU A 39 25.28 -21.25 -3.07
N ARG A 40 26.49 -21.78 -3.19
CA ARG A 40 26.73 -23.23 -3.15
C ARG A 40 26.46 -23.83 -1.80
N ASP A 41 26.81 -23.11 -0.72
CA ASP A 41 26.52 -23.56 0.65
C ASP A 41 25.02 -23.53 0.96
N VAL A 42 24.30 -22.62 0.33
CA VAL A 42 22.84 -22.53 0.45
C VAL A 42 22.18 -23.67 -0.33
N LEU A 43 22.59 -23.90 -1.57
CA LEU A 43 22.08 -24.98 -2.43
C LEU A 43 22.46 -26.38 -1.94
N ALA A 44 23.47 -26.52 -1.06
CA ALA A 44 23.81 -27.79 -0.43
C ALA A 44 22.71 -28.28 0.54
N ASN A 45 21.79 -27.41 0.95
CA ASN A 45 20.65 -27.80 1.77
C ASN A 45 19.58 -28.49 0.89
N PRO A 46 19.20 -29.76 1.19
CA PRO A 46 18.27 -30.52 0.34
C PRO A 46 16.85 -29.95 0.29
N TRP A 47 16.52 -28.99 1.14
CA TRP A 47 15.22 -28.31 1.17
C TRP A 47 15.20 -27.01 0.34
N ILE A 48 16.32 -26.68 -0.35
CA ILE A 48 16.43 -25.47 -1.16
C ILE A 48 16.67 -25.87 -2.61
N ASP A 49 15.67 -25.61 -3.46
CA ASP A 49 15.72 -25.93 -4.88
C ASP A 49 16.51 -24.90 -5.70
N ASN A 50 16.43 -23.62 -5.32
CA ASN A 50 17.03 -22.55 -6.11
C ASN A 50 17.43 -21.36 -5.24
N VAL A 51 18.48 -20.65 -5.66
CA VAL A 51 18.94 -19.39 -5.09
C VAL A 51 19.03 -18.36 -6.21
N THR A 52 18.37 -17.21 -6.01
CA THR A 52 18.40 -16.11 -6.97
C THR A 52 18.82 -14.82 -6.28
N ARG A 53 19.90 -14.23 -6.77
CA ARG A 53 20.37 -12.94 -6.28
C ARG A 53 19.59 -11.80 -6.97
N VAL A 54 18.77 -11.10 -6.20
CA VAL A 54 17.97 -9.97 -6.72
C VAL A 54 18.72 -8.67 -6.46
N SER A 55 19.22 -8.05 -7.51
CA SER A 55 19.95 -6.76 -7.46
C SER A 55 19.07 -5.54 -7.75
N ALA A 56 17.79 -5.73 -8.07
CA ALA A 56 16.89 -4.63 -8.36
C ALA A 56 16.61 -3.74 -7.12
N PRO A 57 16.51 -2.40 -7.29
CA PRO A 57 16.32 -1.46 -6.18
C PRO A 57 15.01 -1.66 -5.41
N TYR A 58 14.01 -2.30 -6.02
CA TYR A 58 12.67 -2.56 -5.41
C TYR A 58 12.47 -4.07 -5.16
N LYS A 59 13.36 -4.70 -4.43
CA LYS A 59 13.36 -6.15 -4.17
C LYS A 59 12.02 -6.67 -3.67
N ARG A 60 11.42 -5.99 -2.65
CA ARG A 60 10.16 -6.42 -2.03
C ARG A 60 8.95 -6.40 -2.98
N ALA A 61 8.97 -5.54 -4.01
CA ALA A 61 7.92 -5.47 -5.03
C ALA A 61 8.19 -6.35 -6.25
N ASN A 62 9.36 -7.01 -6.31
CA ASN A 62 9.75 -7.83 -7.44
C ASN A 62 9.08 -9.21 -7.38
N ARG A 63 8.56 -9.69 -8.51
CA ARG A 63 7.94 -11.02 -8.63
C ARG A 63 8.89 -12.17 -8.28
N LEU A 64 10.19 -12.02 -8.44
CA LEU A 64 11.17 -13.02 -8.01
C LEU A 64 11.22 -13.15 -6.49
N PHE A 65 10.96 -12.07 -5.76
CA PHE A 65 10.89 -12.06 -4.31
C PHE A 65 9.50 -12.41 -3.79
N HIS A 66 8.45 -11.94 -4.46
CA HIS A 66 7.06 -12.17 -4.12
C HIS A 66 6.29 -12.74 -5.34
N PRO A 67 6.37 -14.05 -5.61
CA PRO A 67 5.79 -14.65 -6.81
C PRO A 67 4.27 -14.70 -6.80
N ALA A 68 3.65 -14.79 -5.62
CA ALA A 68 2.20 -14.81 -5.49
C ALA A 68 1.56 -13.44 -5.73
N ASP A 69 0.33 -13.42 -6.22
CA ASP A 69 -0.46 -12.20 -6.32
C ASP A 69 -0.93 -11.74 -4.94
N SER A 70 -0.80 -10.45 -4.67
CA SER A 70 -1.34 -9.84 -3.46
C SER A 70 -2.80 -9.48 -3.64
N ILE A 71 -3.60 -9.71 -2.60
CA ILE A 71 -4.95 -9.17 -2.47
C ILE A 71 -4.95 -8.29 -1.24
N ILE A 72 -5.29 -7.02 -1.43
CA ILE A 72 -5.31 -6.01 -0.39
C ILE A 72 -6.75 -5.70 -0.03
N ASP A 73 -7.08 -5.75 1.25
CA ASP A 73 -8.37 -5.34 1.77
C ASP A 73 -8.31 -3.87 2.19
N CYS A 74 -9.14 -3.05 1.54
CA CYS A 74 -9.27 -1.64 1.82
C CYS A 74 -10.66 -1.38 2.43
N GLY A 75 -10.81 -1.62 3.73
CA GLY A 75 -12.09 -1.41 4.43
C GLY A 75 -13.22 -2.27 3.88
N GLY A 76 -12.95 -3.54 3.55
CA GLY A 76 -13.90 -4.49 2.98
C GLY A 76 -13.94 -4.51 1.44
N VAL A 77 -13.23 -3.60 0.77
CA VAL A 77 -13.05 -3.61 -0.70
C VAL A 77 -11.74 -4.32 -1.03
N LYS A 78 -11.82 -5.50 -1.64
CA LYS A 78 -10.63 -6.26 -2.05
C LYS A 78 -10.09 -5.77 -3.38
N ILE A 79 -8.79 -5.51 -3.43
CA ILE A 79 -8.06 -5.08 -4.61
C ILE A 79 -6.94 -6.07 -4.90
N GLY A 80 -6.95 -6.69 -6.07
CA GLY A 80 -5.94 -7.66 -6.46
C GLY A 80 -6.39 -8.52 -7.64
N ARG A 81 -5.53 -9.46 -8.02
CA ARG A 81 -5.81 -10.34 -9.16
C ARG A 81 -6.98 -11.29 -8.85
N GLY A 82 -7.95 -11.35 -9.76
CA GLY A 82 -9.15 -12.16 -9.62
C GLY A 82 -10.30 -11.49 -8.88
N GLU A 83 -10.06 -10.35 -8.26
CA GLU A 83 -11.09 -9.54 -7.64
C GLU A 83 -11.79 -8.63 -8.67
N LYS A 84 -12.96 -8.12 -8.31
CA LYS A 84 -13.67 -7.13 -9.13
C LYS A 84 -12.85 -5.84 -9.22
N ILE A 85 -12.97 -5.13 -10.34
CA ILE A 85 -12.35 -3.82 -10.49
C ILE A 85 -12.93 -2.87 -9.43
N ALA A 86 -12.08 -2.35 -8.55
CA ALA A 86 -12.45 -1.35 -7.57
C ALA A 86 -12.46 0.04 -8.23
N VAL A 87 -13.61 0.68 -8.27
CA VAL A 87 -13.76 2.03 -8.82
C VAL A 87 -13.62 3.05 -7.69
N MET A 88 -12.62 3.90 -7.79
CA MET A 88 -12.39 5.02 -6.87
C MET A 88 -12.88 6.31 -7.57
N ALA A 89 -13.93 6.93 -7.06
CA ALA A 89 -14.51 8.12 -7.66
C ALA A 89 -14.83 9.19 -6.62
N GLY A 90 -14.83 10.44 -7.07
CA GLY A 90 -15.11 11.61 -6.23
C GLY A 90 -14.55 12.90 -6.80
N PRO A 91 -14.63 14.00 -6.07
CA PRO A 91 -14.22 15.31 -6.56
C PRO A 91 -12.68 15.46 -6.60
N CYS A 92 -12.19 16.33 -7.45
CA CYS A 92 -10.79 16.73 -7.41
C CYS A 92 -10.43 17.38 -6.06
N SER A 93 -11.34 18.19 -5.51
CA SER A 93 -11.16 18.94 -4.27
C SER A 93 -12.36 18.77 -3.35
N ILE A 94 -12.11 18.60 -2.06
CA ILE A 94 -13.13 18.71 -1.01
C ILE A 94 -13.27 20.19 -0.66
N GLU A 95 -14.50 20.71 -0.78
CA GLU A 95 -14.82 22.13 -0.62
C GLU A 95 -15.84 22.35 0.50
N GLY A 96 -16.21 21.30 1.22
CA GLY A 96 -17.12 21.31 2.38
C GLY A 96 -17.92 20.02 2.50
N GLU A 97 -18.51 19.85 3.67
CA GLU A 97 -19.28 18.65 4.05
C GLU A 97 -20.43 18.36 3.08
N GLU A 98 -21.26 19.38 2.76
CA GLU A 98 -22.41 19.19 1.88
C GLU A 98 -21.99 18.70 0.49
N GLN A 99 -20.92 19.28 -0.08
CA GLN A 99 -20.37 18.87 -1.36
C GLN A 99 -19.86 17.43 -1.29
N ALA A 100 -19.09 17.08 -0.24
CA ALA A 100 -18.54 15.75 -0.05
C ALA A 100 -19.65 14.68 0.05
N LEU A 101 -20.66 14.90 0.90
CA LEU A 101 -21.79 13.99 1.08
C LEU A 101 -22.60 13.81 -0.20
N ARG A 102 -22.92 14.91 -0.89
CA ARG A 102 -23.69 14.86 -2.14
C ARG A 102 -22.95 14.06 -3.21
N ILE A 103 -21.65 14.33 -3.39
CA ILE A 103 -20.86 13.62 -4.41
C ILE A 103 -20.65 12.16 -4.01
N ALA A 104 -20.35 11.87 -2.74
CA ALA A 104 -20.17 10.50 -2.27
C ALA A 104 -21.41 9.63 -2.52
N ASN A 105 -22.60 10.13 -2.20
CA ASN A 105 -23.86 9.45 -2.51
C ASN A 105 -24.06 9.24 -4.02
N GLY A 106 -23.74 10.25 -4.83
CA GLY A 106 -23.88 10.17 -6.28
C GLY A 106 -22.94 9.14 -6.91
N VAL A 107 -21.64 9.12 -6.52
CA VAL A 107 -20.68 8.15 -7.06
C VAL A 107 -20.96 6.74 -6.55
N LYS A 108 -21.43 6.57 -5.31
CA LYS A 108 -21.90 5.28 -4.79
C LYS A 108 -23.05 4.72 -5.61
N ALA A 109 -24.05 5.55 -5.90
CA ALA A 109 -25.18 5.17 -6.76
C ALA A 109 -24.72 4.81 -8.18
N GLY A 110 -23.62 5.43 -8.67
CA GLY A 110 -22.95 5.10 -9.92
C GLY A 110 -22.09 3.84 -9.90
N GLY A 111 -21.96 3.17 -8.75
CA GLY A 111 -21.23 1.90 -8.61
C GLY A 111 -19.76 2.07 -8.17
N ALA A 112 -19.35 3.23 -7.66
CA ALA A 112 -18.04 3.37 -7.05
C ALA A 112 -17.93 2.53 -5.77
N SER A 113 -16.74 1.99 -5.55
CA SER A 113 -16.41 1.16 -4.38
C SER A 113 -15.72 1.97 -3.29
N LEU A 114 -14.95 3.00 -3.67
CA LEU A 114 -14.24 3.89 -2.75
C LEU A 114 -14.53 5.36 -3.12
N PHE A 115 -14.53 6.22 -2.09
CA PHE A 115 -14.71 7.67 -2.26
C PHE A 115 -13.34 8.36 -2.29
N ARG A 116 -13.00 8.98 -3.42
CA ARG A 116 -11.74 9.70 -3.58
C ARG A 116 -11.96 11.20 -3.50
N GLY A 117 -11.15 11.90 -2.69
CA GLY A 117 -11.17 13.36 -2.62
C GLY A 117 -9.80 13.93 -2.26
N GLY A 118 -9.51 15.15 -2.69
CA GLY A 118 -8.29 15.86 -2.32
C GLY A 118 -8.60 16.92 -1.29
N ALA A 119 -8.22 16.70 -0.02
CA ALA A 119 -8.38 17.67 1.06
C ALA A 119 -7.27 18.72 1.06
N TYR A 120 -6.07 18.32 0.68
CA TYR A 120 -4.89 19.17 0.52
C TYR A 120 -4.67 19.52 -0.95
N LYS A 121 -4.39 20.79 -1.26
CA LYS A 121 -4.16 21.27 -2.62
C LYS A 121 -2.85 22.05 -2.74
N PRO A 122 -1.80 21.45 -3.34
CA PRO A 122 -0.56 22.18 -3.56
C PRO A 122 -0.79 23.24 -4.64
N ARG A 123 -0.66 24.50 -4.28
CA ARG A 123 -0.79 25.63 -5.18
C ARG A 123 0.44 26.51 -5.08
N THR A 124 0.89 27.02 -6.21
CA THR A 124 2.03 27.96 -6.27
C THR A 124 1.64 29.38 -5.84
N SER A 125 0.37 29.74 -6.03
CA SER A 125 -0.14 31.04 -5.61
C SER A 125 -0.77 30.97 -4.22
N PRO A 126 -0.35 31.82 -3.27
CA PRO A 126 -0.95 31.85 -1.93
C PRO A 126 -2.40 32.35 -1.92
N TYR A 127 -2.86 32.96 -3.01
CA TYR A 127 -4.26 33.42 -3.17
C TYR A 127 -5.19 32.33 -3.70
N SER A 128 -4.66 31.19 -4.11
CA SER A 128 -5.47 30.06 -4.58
C SER A 128 -5.96 29.23 -3.40
N PHE A 129 -7.08 28.55 -3.58
CA PHE A 129 -7.61 27.62 -2.59
C PHE A 129 -6.61 26.48 -2.32
N GLN A 130 -6.12 26.38 -1.09
CA GLN A 130 -5.10 25.41 -0.68
C GLN A 130 -5.70 24.06 -0.24
N GLY A 131 -7.01 23.92 -0.27
CA GLY A 131 -7.77 22.81 0.32
C GLY A 131 -8.30 23.18 1.70
N LEU A 132 -9.17 22.33 2.24
CA LEU A 132 -9.68 22.45 3.61
C LEU A 132 -8.77 21.74 4.62
N GLU A 133 -7.71 21.09 4.14
CA GLU A 133 -6.73 20.37 4.96
C GLU A 133 -7.41 19.34 5.88
N THR A 134 -7.13 19.36 7.19
CA THR A 134 -7.72 18.45 8.19
C THR A 134 -9.25 18.49 8.18
N GLU A 135 -9.88 19.67 8.02
CA GLU A 135 -11.34 19.79 7.94
C GLU A 135 -11.88 19.00 6.73
N GLY A 136 -11.18 19.09 5.58
CA GLY A 136 -11.56 18.31 4.40
C GLY A 136 -11.40 16.80 4.57
N ILE A 137 -10.42 16.33 5.34
CA ILE A 137 -10.31 14.91 5.72
C ILE A 137 -11.50 14.50 6.59
N LEU A 138 -11.89 15.31 7.58
CA LEU A 138 -13.03 15.03 8.45
C LEU A 138 -14.36 15.04 7.67
N ASP A 139 -14.52 15.89 6.68
CA ASP A 139 -15.67 15.86 5.78
C ASP A 139 -15.73 14.57 4.94
N MET A 140 -14.58 14.05 4.53
CA MET A 140 -14.50 12.73 3.87
C MET A 140 -14.85 11.59 4.84
N VAL A 141 -14.45 11.67 6.12
CA VAL A 141 -14.86 10.71 7.16
C VAL A 141 -16.37 10.66 7.31
N LYS A 142 -17.05 11.82 7.38
CA LYS A 142 -18.53 11.88 7.42
C LYS A 142 -19.15 11.26 6.16
N ALA A 143 -18.54 11.47 5.00
CA ALA A 143 -18.97 10.84 3.76
C ALA A 143 -18.79 9.32 3.79
N ARG A 144 -17.70 8.80 4.38
CA ARG A 144 -17.49 7.36 4.64
C ARG A 144 -18.57 6.81 5.55
N GLU A 145 -18.86 7.48 6.66
CA GLU A 145 -19.89 7.05 7.62
C GLU A 145 -21.29 6.98 6.98
N ALA A 146 -21.62 7.96 6.14
CA ALA A 146 -22.91 8.01 5.46
C ALA A 146 -23.05 6.98 4.33
N THR A 147 -21.95 6.64 3.67
CA THR A 147 -21.98 5.77 2.46
C THR A 147 -21.42 4.38 2.70
N GLY A 148 -20.59 4.17 3.71
CA GLY A 148 -19.82 2.94 3.92
C GLY A 148 -18.69 2.73 2.91
N MET A 149 -18.35 3.73 2.08
CA MET A 149 -17.23 3.64 1.14
C MET A 149 -15.93 4.05 1.85
N PRO A 150 -14.87 3.21 1.78
CA PRO A 150 -13.54 3.63 2.22
C PRO A 150 -13.07 4.87 1.47
N ILE A 151 -12.27 5.71 2.14
CA ILE A 151 -11.81 6.99 1.57
C ILE A 151 -10.38 6.92 1.05
N VAL A 152 -10.15 7.61 -0.06
CA VAL A 152 -8.86 7.75 -0.72
C VAL A 152 -8.49 9.21 -0.79
N SER A 153 -7.35 9.61 -0.22
CA SER A 153 -6.86 10.99 -0.30
C SER A 153 -5.36 11.07 -0.56
N GLU A 154 -4.93 12.16 -1.19
CA GLU A 154 -3.53 12.39 -1.52
C GLU A 154 -2.78 12.98 -0.34
N LEU A 155 -1.74 12.26 0.12
CA LEU A 155 -0.79 12.73 1.11
C LEU A 155 0.21 13.69 0.45
N MET A 156 0.33 14.89 0.98
CA MET A 156 1.16 15.94 0.40
C MET A 156 2.51 16.13 1.10
N SER A 157 2.63 15.72 2.37
CA SER A 157 3.87 15.83 3.14
C SER A 157 3.91 14.82 4.28
N GLU A 158 5.12 14.48 4.73
CA GLU A 158 5.36 13.43 5.73
C GLU A 158 4.81 13.79 7.12
N ASP A 159 4.72 15.06 7.47
CA ASP A 159 4.19 15.55 8.75
C ASP A 159 2.69 15.23 8.92
N ARG A 160 2.00 14.90 7.82
CA ARG A 160 0.58 14.52 7.82
C ARG A 160 0.34 12.99 7.90
N ILE A 161 1.40 12.19 7.94
CA ILE A 161 1.29 10.73 8.05
C ILE A 161 0.40 10.31 9.24
N PRO A 162 0.58 10.84 10.47
CA PRO A 162 -0.26 10.43 11.60
C PRO A 162 -1.76 10.68 11.40
N GLU A 163 -2.13 11.80 10.76
CA GLU A 163 -3.51 12.12 10.42
C GLU A 163 -4.08 11.13 9.40
N PHE A 164 -3.27 10.79 8.38
CA PHE A 164 -3.69 9.85 7.34
C PHE A 164 -3.80 8.42 7.87
N GLU A 165 -2.95 7.99 8.78
CA GLU A 165 -3.06 6.68 9.44
C GLU A 165 -4.34 6.57 10.28
N GLU A 166 -4.80 7.67 10.89
CA GLU A 166 -6.00 7.69 11.70
C GLU A 166 -7.29 7.72 10.86
N TYR A 167 -7.32 8.49 9.78
CA TYR A 167 -8.57 8.81 9.09
C TYR A 167 -8.70 8.24 7.69
N VAL A 168 -7.63 7.94 6.98
CA VAL A 168 -7.66 7.61 5.54
C VAL A 168 -7.42 6.12 5.31
N ASP A 169 -8.28 5.47 4.53
CA ASP A 169 -8.18 4.03 4.27
C ASP A 169 -7.14 3.70 3.17
N VAL A 170 -6.99 4.59 2.19
CA VAL A 170 -6.05 4.43 1.08
C VAL A 170 -5.29 5.74 0.82
N VAL A 171 -3.99 5.70 0.98
CA VAL A 171 -3.12 6.86 0.73
C VAL A 171 -2.73 6.93 -0.74
N GLN A 172 -3.04 8.03 -1.40
CA GLN A 172 -2.56 8.34 -2.75
C GLN A 172 -1.23 9.10 -2.64
N ILE A 173 -0.20 8.63 -3.33
CA ILE A 173 1.06 9.35 -3.50
C ILE A 173 1.06 9.99 -4.89
N GLY A 174 1.08 11.32 -4.92
CA GLY A 174 1.14 12.08 -6.16
C GLY A 174 2.53 12.05 -6.79
N ALA A 175 2.61 12.25 -8.12
CA ALA A 175 3.87 12.20 -8.86
C ALA A 175 4.95 13.18 -8.33
N ARG A 176 4.55 14.30 -7.74
CA ARG A 176 5.46 15.27 -7.11
C ARG A 176 6.20 14.73 -5.90
N ASN A 177 5.62 13.75 -5.21
CA ASN A 177 6.09 13.21 -3.95
C ASN A 177 6.70 11.80 -4.13
N MET A 178 7.04 11.43 -5.36
CA MET A 178 7.67 10.14 -5.69
C MET A 178 9.20 10.24 -5.86
N GLN A 179 9.81 11.30 -5.37
CA GLN A 179 11.25 11.57 -5.49
C GLN A 179 11.98 11.26 -4.20
#